data_ce49028cbaa13bd5556ad54370319729
#
_entry.id   ce49028cbaa13bd5556ad54370319729
#
_cell.length_a   1.000
_cell.length_b   1.000
_cell.length_c   1.000
_cell.angle_alpha   90.00
_cell.angle_beta   90.00
_cell.angle_gamma   90.00
#
_symmetry.space_group_name_H-M   'P 1'
#
loop_
_entity.id
_entity.type
_entity.pdbx_description
1 polymer ?
#
loop_
_entity_poly.entity_id
_entity_poly.type
_entity_poly.pdbx_seq_one_letter_code
_entity_poly.pdbx_strand_id
1 'polypeptide(L)'
;MHVSAHRAFGLLRELGYERVSGSAQERAVAQRLLEEVQGAGAAAHLEEFSVPCGRMKHARLKVTEPYEKEYEVTGYQRARSTPAEGLDGAFYYAENVLPAHLQQAAGKIVLINGRLRRKDYEALQKAGVAAILTFSGSTLDRRSETDCDIRKLRETLTEPFGDAVALNLRAADAAEMVRRGAKRLHLELEGESYDGVSQNVCAEIPGTDRPQEIISFGAHYDSVYFSSGVYDNLSGSVILLELLRYFAAHPPRRTLKFNWFGSEEQGLLGSKAWTAAHADELDKHLLMINLDVAGATLGQNSAPVLATPAATAYVDGLMREMGTACLVKSDIYSSDCIPFADHGVPAVNLCRFGAPGANYIHDRRDSLKSGYLDEHALDITLQQALFLACRVVNAEVFPIAREISDEIRQKVDEYLFRKEPKD
;
A
#
# COMPACT_ATOMS: atom_id res chain seq x y z
N MET A 1 -10.98 27.90 -10.06
CA MET A 1 -9.72 27.37 -10.69
C MET A 1 -10.09 26.05 -11.35
N HIS A 2 -9.55 25.77 -12.54
CA HIS A 2 -9.78 24.46 -13.19
C HIS A 2 -8.76 23.45 -12.70
N VAL A 3 -9.16 22.17 -12.60
CA VAL A 3 -8.23 21.06 -12.38
C VAL A 3 -7.29 20.91 -13.57
N SER A 4 -6.07 20.44 -13.34
CA SER A 4 -5.04 20.36 -14.39
C SER A 4 -4.17 19.11 -14.21
N ALA A 5 -4.36 18.13 -15.07
CA ALA A 5 -3.49 16.95 -15.13
C ALA A 5 -2.03 17.34 -15.45
N HIS A 6 -1.81 18.38 -16.25
CA HIS A 6 -0.47 18.89 -16.54
C HIS A 6 0.27 19.37 -15.28
N ARG A 7 -0.40 20.14 -14.43
CA ARG A 7 0.15 20.60 -13.14
C ARG A 7 0.40 19.41 -12.20
N ALA A 8 -0.57 18.50 -12.10
CA ALA A 8 -0.43 17.27 -11.31
C ALA A 8 0.76 16.43 -11.79
N PHE A 9 0.92 16.25 -13.10
CA PHE A 9 2.03 15.50 -13.68
C PHE A 9 3.39 16.21 -13.50
N GLY A 10 3.40 17.54 -13.44
CA GLY A 10 4.57 18.33 -13.06
C GLY A 10 5.06 17.99 -11.66
N LEU A 11 4.13 17.88 -10.71
CA LEU A 11 4.44 17.54 -9.31
C LEU A 11 4.88 16.06 -9.16
N LEU A 12 4.33 15.14 -9.97
CA LEU A 12 4.83 13.76 -10.06
C LEU A 12 6.32 13.71 -10.44
N ARG A 13 6.77 14.57 -11.35
CA ARG A 13 8.19 14.65 -11.75
C ARG A 13 9.07 15.18 -10.64
N GLU A 14 8.58 16.12 -9.85
CA GLU A 14 9.30 16.73 -8.73
C GLU A 14 9.44 15.76 -7.55
N LEU A 15 8.35 15.09 -7.16
CA LEU A 15 8.25 14.27 -5.96
C LEU A 15 8.45 12.77 -6.19
N GLY A 16 8.65 12.35 -7.44
CA GLY A 16 8.79 10.94 -7.84
C GLY A 16 10.13 10.33 -7.47
N TYR A 17 10.43 10.23 -6.18
CA TYR A 17 11.58 9.54 -5.60
C TYR A 17 11.16 8.66 -4.43
N GLU A 18 12.04 7.77 -3.98
CA GLU A 18 11.77 6.86 -2.87
C GLU A 18 11.43 7.61 -1.58
N ARG A 19 10.32 7.26 -0.94
CA ARG A 19 9.71 7.94 0.23
C ARG A 19 9.23 6.93 1.26
N VAL A 20 10.14 6.10 1.71
CA VAL A 20 9.80 5.00 2.62
C VAL A 20 9.30 5.53 3.96
N SER A 21 8.32 4.87 4.52
CA SER A 21 7.72 5.14 5.84
C SER A 21 8.77 5.48 6.91
N GLY A 22 8.58 6.60 7.61
CA GLY A 22 9.47 7.10 8.67
C GLY A 22 10.80 7.66 8.17
N SER A 23 10.99 7.85 6.86
CA SER A 23 12.20 8.41 6.29
C SER A 23 12.17 9.95 6.21
N ALA A 24 13.35 10.55 6.10
CA ALA A 24 13.47 11.98 5.83
C ALA A 24 12.84 12.38 4.48
N GLN A 25 12.86 11.48 3.51
CA GLN A 25 12.26 11.67 2.19
C GLN A 25 10.73 11.68 2.26
N GLU A 26 10.11 10.78 3.03
CA GLU A 26 8.67 10.81 3.30
C GLU A 26 8.28 12.15 3.94
N ARG A 27 9.03 12.60 4.97
CA ARG A 27 8.80 13.88 5.63
C ARG A 27 8.95 15.08 4.69
N ALA A 28 9.93 15.05 3.79
CA ALA A 28 10.13 16.12 2.79
C ALA A 28 8.94 16.24 1.83
N VAL A 29 8.38 15.11 1.38
CA VAL A 29 7.18 15.11 0.53
C VAL A 29 5.95 15.58 1.31
N ALA A 30 5.77 15.18 2.57
CA ALA A 30 4.70 15.69 3.42
C ALA A 30 4.77 17.21 3.56
N GLN A 31 5.96 17.76 3.81
CA GLN A 31 6.17 19.20 3.92
C GLN A 31 5.85 19.92 2.60
N ARG A 32 6.27 19.33 1.47
CA ARG A 32 6.00 19.91 0.14
C ARG A 32 4.51 19.89 -0.20
N LEU A 33 3.80 18.79 0.15
CA LEU A 33 2.34 18.72 0.00
C LEU A 33 1.64 19.76 0.89
N LEU A 34 2.07 19.92 2.14
CA LEU A 34 1.55 20.94 3.05
C LEU A 34 1.67 22.34 2.45
N GLU A 35 2.84 22.70 1.88
CA GLU A 35 3.08 23.99 1.22
C GLU A 35 2.14 24.19 0.01
N GLU A 36 1.93 23.17 -0.81
CA GLU A 36 0.99 23.22 -1.94
C GLU A 36 -0.46 23.43 -1.50
N VAL A 37 -0.89 22.75 -0.43
CA VAL A 37 -2.22 22.89 0.14
C VAL A 37 -2.44 24.28 0.70
N GLN A 38 -1.48 24.80 1.49
CA GLN A 38 -1.53 26.15 2.04
C GLN A 38 -1.48 27.21 0.92
N GLY A 39 -0.68 26.97 -0.11
CA GLY A 39 -0.64 27.81 -1.31
C GLY A 39 -1.95 27.85 -2.10
N ALA A 40 -2.78 26.81 -1.97
CA ALA A 40 -4.13 26.77 -2.52
C ALA A 40 -5.18 27.53 -1.66
N GLY A 41 -4.78 28.01 -0.49
CA GLY A 41 -5.64 28.77 0.43
C GLY A 41 -6.44 27.93 1.42
N ALA A 42 -6.15 26.63 1.54
CA ALA A 42 -6.78 25.76 2.53
C ALA A 42 -5.96 25.73 3.84
N ALA A 43 -6.66 25.65 4.98
CA ALA A 43 -6.03 25.37 6.26
C ALA A 43 -5.51 23.94 6.29
N ALA A 44 -4.22 23.78 6.63
CA ALA A 44 -3.61 22.45 6.65
C ALA A 44 -2.51 22.36 7.72
N HIS A 45 -2.31 21.13 8.21
CA HIS A 45 -1.32 20.80 9.23
C HIS A 45 -0.82 19.36 9.05
N LEU A 46 0.26 19.01 9.76
CA LEU A 46 0.77 17.65 9.87
C LEU A 46 0.25 17.01 11.16
N GLU A 47 -0.18 15.74 11.07
CA GLU A 47 -0.50 14.89 12.20
C GLU A 47 0.53 13.77 12.28
N GLU A 48 1.42 13.84 13.27
CA GLU A 48 2.48 12.86 13.49
C GLU A 48 1.95 11.64 14.24
N PHE A 49 2.47 10.46 13.88
CA PHE A 49 2.17 9.21 14.56
C PHE A 49 3.40 8.28 14.58
N SER A 50 3.45 7.40 15.58
CA SER A 50 4.54 6.41 15.70
C SER A 50 4.39 5.31 14.67
N VAL A 51 5.51 4.89 14.08
CA VAL A 51 5.57 3.76 13.15
C VAL A 51 6.67 2.78 13.56
N PRO A 52 6.38 1.47 13.56
CA PRO A 52 7.39 0.46 13.84
C PRO A 52 8.37 0.41 12.67
N CYS A 53 9.62 0.79 12.90
CA CYS A 53 10.70 0.80 11.93
C CYS A 53 11.71 -0.31 12.19
N GLY A 54 12.52 -0.59 11.19
CA GLY A 54 13.66 -1.50 11.32
C GLY A 54 14.78 -1.10 10.38
N ARG A 55 16.00 -1.39 10.78
CA ARG A 55 17.21 -1.20 9.97
C ARG A 55 17.96 -2.51 9.90
N MET A 56 18.26 -2.98 8.70
CA MET A 56 19.19 -4.07 8.48
C MET A 56 20.61 -3.51 8.53
N LYS A 57 21.45 -4.02 9.42
CA LYS A 57 22.87 -3.66 9.54
C LYS A 57 23.74 -4.55 8.69
N HIS A 58 23.44 -5.85 8.69
CA HIS A 58 24.18 -6.87 7.97
C HIS A 58 23.27 -8.02 7.55
N ALA A 59 23.46 -8.53 6.33
CA ALA A 59 22.86 -9.77 5.86
C ALA A 59 23.81 -10.50 4.91
N ARG A 60 23.97 -11.80 5.10
CA ARG A 60 24.83 -12.66 4.30
C ARG A 60 24.19 -14.02 4.11
N LEU A 61 24.36 -14.62 2.91
CA LEU A 61 23.92 -15.97 2.60
C LEU A 61 25.00 -16.66 1.75
N LYS A 62 25.54 -17.75 2.26
CA LYS A 62 26.52 -18.58 1.56
C LYS A 62 26.02 -20.02 1.46
N VAL A 63 26.06 -20.62 0.26
CA VAL A 63 25.97 -22.07 0.09
C VAL A 63 27.31 -22.65 0.47
N THR A 64 27.34 -23.67 1.33
CA THR A 64 28.53 -24.34 1.80
C THR A 64 28.69 -25.77 1.25
N GLU A 65 27.59 -26.41 0.82
CA GLU A 65 27.55 -27.73 0.20
C GLU A 65 26.45 -27.79 -0.89
N PRO A 66 26.70 -28.47 -2.02
CA PRO A 66 27.89 -29.20 -2.47
C PRO A 66 28.91 -28.29 -3.16
N TYR A 67 28.70 -26.98 -3.15
CA TYR A 67 29.59 -25.98 -3.70
C TYR A 67 29.66 -24.77 -2.76
N GLU A 68 30.69 -23.96 -2.90
CA GLU A 68 30.76 -22.68 -2.18
C GLU A 68 30.38 -21.52 -3.09
N LYS A 69 29.40 -20.73 -2.64
CA LYS A 69 29.02 -19.48 -3.30
C LYS A 69 28.25 -18.59 -2.35
N GLU A 70 28.57 -17.31 -2.36
CA GLU A 70 27.81 -16.27 -1.66
C GLU A 70 26.81 -15.64 -2.62
N TYR A 71 25.61 -15.37 -2.11
CA TYR A 71 24.52 -14.73 -2.83
C TYR A 71 24.16 -13.41 -2.17
N GLU A 72 23.84 -12.40 -2.98
CA GLU A 72 23.35 -11.13 -2.49
C GLU A 72 21.95 -11.30 -1.92
N VAL A 73 21.77 -10.81 -0.69
CA VAL A 73 20.50 -10.93 0.06
C VAL A 73 20.22 -9.65 0.80
N THR A 74 18.94 -9.47 1.17
CA THR A 74 18.50 -8.51 2.16
C THR A 74 17.83 -9.24 3.31
N GLY A 75 17.98 -8.72 4.53
CA GLY A 75 17.20 -9.18 5.69
C GLY A 75 15.83 -8.54 5.72
N TYR A 76 14.86 -9.25 6.24
CA TYR A 76 13.60 -8.61 6.61
C TYR A 76 13.84 -7.65 7.77
N GLN A 77 13.35 -6.43 7.66
CA GLN A 77 13.30 -5.51 8.79
C GLN A 77 12.47 -6.12 9.92
N ARG A 78 12.89 -5.90 11.17
CA ARG A 78 12.26 -6.48 12.37
C ARG A 78 12.30 -8.03 12.42
N ALA A 79 13.08 -8.67 11.58
CA ALA A 79 13.39 -10.08 11.73
C ALA A 79 14.36 -10.30 12.89
N ARG A 80 14.30 -11.47 13.51
CA ARG A 80 15.26 -11.90 14.55
C ARG A 80 16.65 -11.98 13.95
N SER A 81 17.64 -11.40 14.63
CA SER A 81 19.05 -11.56 14.25
C SER A 81 19.53 -12.99 14.51
N THR A 82 20.55 -13.42 13.78
CA THR A 82 21.25 -14.66 14.05
C THR A 82 22.19 -14.50 15.26
N PRO A 83 22.67 -15.59 15.87
CA PRO A 83 23.88 -15.54 16.71
C PRO A 83 25.06 -14.88 15.97
N ALA A 84 26.04 -14.40 16.72
CA ALA A 84 27.21 -13.69 16.15
C ALA A 84 28.02 -14.55 15.18
N GLU A 85 28.04 -15.87 15.40
CA GLU A 85 28.66 -16.86 14.51
C GLU A 85 27.83 -17.20 13.27
N GLY A 86 26.65 -16.62 13.13
CA GLY A 86 25.71 -16.96 12.08
C GLY A 86 24.87 -18.21 12.40
N LEU A 87 24.18 -18.72 11.38
CA LEU A 87 23.31 -19.90 11.43
C LEU A 87 23.68 -20.85 10.28
N ASP A 88 24.17 -22.05 10.66
CA ASP A 88 24.38 -23.14 9.73
C ASP A 88 23.18 -24.08 9.69
N GLY A 89 22.70 -24.43 8.50
CA GLY A 89 21.54 -25.31 8.38
C GLY A 89 21.42 -26.04 7.05
N ALA A 90 20.65 -27.13 7.08
CA ALA A 90 20.26 -27.80 5.85
C ALA A 90 19.31 -26.92 5.03
N PHE A 91 19.56 -26.78 3.75
CA PHE A 91 18.68 -26.08 2.82
C PHE A 91 17.51 -26.97 2.41
N TYR A 92 16.32 -26.39 2.37
CA TYR A 92 15.13 -27.06 1.89
C TYR A 92 14.28 -26.11 1.03
N TYR A 93 14.01 -26.50 -0.20
CA TYR A 93 13.08 -25.80 -1.06
C TYR A 93 11.71 -26.43 -0.93
N ALA A 94 10.81 -25.72 -0.22
CA ALA A 94 9.46 -26.21 0.11
C ALA A 94 8.42 -25.84 -0.95
N GLU A 95 8.80 -25.19 -2.04
CA GLU A 95 7.91 -24.68 -3.10
C GLU A 95 6.81 -23.76 -2.53
N ASN A 96 5.84 -24.35 -1.84
CA ASN A 96 4.79 -23.66 -1.10
C ASN A 96 4.70 -24.22 0.33
N VAL A 97 3.75 -23.72 1.11
CA VAL A 97 3.59 -24.09 2.53
C VAL A 97 2.49 -25.11 2.78
N LEU A 98 2.15 -25.96 1.81
CA LEU A 98 1.21 -27.05 2.04
C LEU A 98 1.77 -28.03 3.09
N PRO A 99 0.91 -28.63 3.93
CA PRO A 99 1.38 -29.54 4.99
C PRO A 99 2.32 -30.64 4.52
N ALA A 100 2.08 -31.21 3.33
CA ALA A 100 2.95 -32.21 2.73
C ALA A 100 4.37 -31.71 2.47
N HIS A 101 4.52 -30.45 2.06
CA HIS A 101 5.83 -29.82 1.79
C HIS A 101 6.57 -29.48 3.10
N LEU A 102 5.88 -29.28 4.20
CA LEU A 102 6.47 -28.89 5.47
C LEU A 102 6.87 -30.08 6.37
N GLN A 103 6.53 -31.32 6.01
CA GLN A 103 6.84 -32.51 6.81
C GLN A 103 8.35 -32.68 7.13
N GLN A 104 9.22 -32.15 6.27
CA GLN A 104 10.68 -32.24 6.42
C GLN A 104 11.33 -30.88 6.71
N ALA A 105 10.55 -29.85 7.04
CA ALA A 105 11.04 -28.48 7.15
C ALA A 105 11.64 -28.15 8.53
N ALA A 106 11.35 -28.93 9.56
CA ALA A 106 11.78 -28.68 10.95
C ALA A 106 13.32 -28.55 11.04
N GLY A 107 13.78 -27.45 11.67
CA GLY A 107 15.21 -27.14 11.88
C GLY A 107 15.98 -26.79 10.59
N LYS A 108 15.33 -26.62 9.45
CA LYS A 108 15.99 -26.30 8.18
C LYS A 108 15.84 -24.83 7.82
N ILE A 109 16.71 -24.36 6.93
CA ILE A 109 16.60 -23.08 6.24
C ILE A 109 15.72 -23.30 5.00
N VAL A 110 14.53 -22.72 5.03
CA VAL A 110 13.45 -23.05 4.07
C VAL A 110 13.26 -21.92 3.07
N LEU A 111 13.39 -22.21 1.80
CA LEU A 111 13.00 -21.34 0.68
C LEU A 111 11.57 -21.65 0.26
N ILE A 112 10.73 -20.60 0.15
CA ILE A 112 9.37 -20.69 -0.37
C ILE A 112 9.19 -19.83 -1.62
N ASN A 113 8.17 -20.16 -2.42
CA ASN A 113 7.78 -19.34 -3.56
C ASN A 113 7.05 -18.07 -3.12
N GLY A 114 7.45 -16.93 -3.70
CA GLY A 114 6.73 -15.67 -3.56
C GLY A 114 6.95 -14.92 -2.25
N ARG A 115 5.93 -14.15 -1.88
CA ARG A 115 5.93 -13.30 -0.68
C ARG A 115 5.44 -14.11 0.53
N LEU A 116 5.99 -13.79 1.70
CA LEU A 116 5.59 -14.37 2.98
C LEU A 116 4.25 -13.77 3.44
N ARG A 117 3.17 -14.53 3.27
CA ARG A 117 1.82 -14.16 3.74
C ARG A 117 1.59 -14.69 5.17
N ARG A 118 0.54 -14.20 5.84
CA ARG A 118 0.22 -14.62 7.21
C ARG A 118 0.09 -16.15 7.36
N LYS A 119 -0.68 -16.81 6.49
CA LYS A 119 -0.85 -18.28 6.51
C LYS A 119 0.47 -19.02 6.29
N ASP A 120 1.33 -18.48 5.40
CA ASP A 120 2.65 -19.06 5.11
C ASP A 120 3.57 -18.94 6.33
N TYR A 121 3.60 -17.75 6.96
CA TYR A 121 4.39 -17.50 8.16
C TYR A 121 3.98 -18.41 9.31
N GLU A 122 2.67 -18.47 9.59
CA GLU A 122 2.10 -19.35 10.61
C GLU A 122 2.50 -20.82 10.39
N ALA A 123 2.34 -21.32 9.15
CA ALA A 123 2.66 -22.69 8.81
C ALA A 123 4.17 -23.00 8.98
N LEU A 124 5.04 -22.09 8.57
CA LEU A 124 6.50 -22.23 8.74
C LEU A 124 6.92 -22.18 10.21
N GLN A 125 6.33 -21.29 11.01
CA GLN A 125 6.59 -21.22 12.45
C GLN A 125 6.12 -22.51 13.17
N LYS A 126 4.93 -23.02 12.85
CA LYS A 126 4.43 -24.31 13.36
C LYS A 126 5.30 -25.49 12.94
N ALA A 127 5.88 -25.45 11.75
CA ALA A 127 6.82 -26.46 11.27
C ALA A 127 8.20 -26.39 11.96
N GLY A 128 8.49 -25.32 12.72
CA GLY A 128 9.75 -25.16 13.45
C GLY A 128 10.96 -24.97 12.53
N VAL A 129 10.82 -24.16 11.47
CA VAL A 129 11.95 -23.87 10.56
C VAL A 129 13.03 -23.03 11.27
N ALA A 130 14.29 -23.22 10.89
CA ALA A 130 15.40 -22.45 11.47
C ALA A 130 15.47 -21.02 10.92
N ALA A 131 15.22 -20.87 9.60
CA ALA A 131 15.14 -19.57 8.92
C ALA A 131 14.27 -19.67 7.67
N ILE A 132 13.77 -18.52 7.23
CA ILE A 132 12.88 -18.38 6.06
C ILE A 132 13.63 -17.63 4.97
N LEU A 133 13.61 -18.16 3.76
CA LEU A 133 14.08 -17.49 2.55
C LEU A 133 12.89 -17.25 1.61
N THR A 134 12.82 -16.04 1.06
CA THR A 134 11.88 -15.65 0.00
C THR A 134 12.64 -15.02 -1.15
N PHE A 135 11.96 -14.75 -2.25
CA PHE A 135 12.63 -14.06 -3.35
C PHE A 135 11.76 -12.95 -3.97
N SER A 136 12.43 -12.01 -4.61
CA SER A 136 11.87 -10.91 -5.40
C SER A 136 12.06 -11.15 -6.88
N GLY A 137 11.15 -10.60 -7.69
CA GLY A 137 11.17 -10.69 -9.14
C GLY A 137 10.66 -12.03 -9.66
N SER A 138 10.97 -12.27 -10.91
CA SER A 138 10.58 -13.45 -11.69
C SER A 138 11.82 -14.19 -12.20
N THR A 139 11.69 -15.47 -12.48
CA THR A 139 12.73 -16.26 -13.17
C THR A 139 12.99 -15.82 -14.61
N LEU A 140 12.12 -14.96 -15.17
CA LEU A 140 12.27 -14.36 -16.49
C LEU A 140 13.04 -13.04 -16.45
N ASP A 141 13.16 -12.41 -15.29
CA ASP A 141 13.88 -11.16 -15.12
C ASP A 141 15.39 -11.39 -15.20
N ARG A 142 16.10 -10.46 -15.82
CA ARG A 142 17.55 -10.44 -15.69
C ARG A 142 17.93 -10.03 -14.27
N ARG A 143 19.06 -10.52 -13.76
CA ARG A 143 19.55 -10.17 -12.41
C ARG A 143 19.66 -8.65 -12.18
N SER A 144 20.00 -7.90 -13.21
CA SER A 144 20.11 -6.44 -13.17
C SER A 144 18.77 -5.71 -13.16
N GLU A 145 17.67 -6.42 -13.41
CA GLU A 145 16.31 -5.84 -13.52
C GLU A 145 15.50 -5.99 -12.22
N THR A 146 16.00 -6.79 -11.27
CA THR A 146 15.33 -7.07 -9.99
C THR A 146 16.21 -6.68 -8.82
N ASP A 147 15.64 -5.97 -7.86
CA ASP A 147 16.26 -5.69 -6.58
C ASP A 147 16.04 -6.84 -5.59
N CYS A 148 16.90 -6.96 -4.60
CA CYS A 148 16.56 -7.70 -3.39
C CYS A 148 15.69 -6.80 -2.53
N ASP A 149 14.35 -6.91 -2.62
CA ASP A 149 13.44 -6.07 -1.86
C ASP A 149 13.76 -6.09 -0.37
N ILE A 150 13.74 -4.92 0.26
CA ILE A 150 13.78 -4.80 1.70
C ILE A 150 12.35 -4.97 2.22
N ARG A 151 12.09 -6.13 2.79
CA ARG A 151 10.78 -6.50 3.34
C ARG A 151 10.75 -6.32 4.86
N LYS A 152 9.57 -6.43 5.46
CA LYS A 152 9.38 -6.27 6.90
C LYS A 152 8.52 -7.41 7.45
N LEU A 153 8.88 -7.92 8.61
CA LEU A 153 7.99 -8.75 9.43
C LEU A 153 7.10 -7.81 10.24
N ARG A 154 5.82 -7.76 9.86
CA ARG A 154 4.82 -6.92 10.54
C ARG A 154 4.43 -7.55 11.88
N GLU A 155 4.04 -6.75 12.84
CA GLU A 155 3.55 -7.18 14.16
C GLU A 155 2.37 -8.16 14.05
N THR A 156 1.52 -7.98 13.05
CA THR A 156 0.42 -8.93 12.73
C THR A 156 0.91 -10.36 12.43
N LEU A 157 2.21 -10.56 12.15
CA LEU A 157 2.84 -11.86 11.99
C LEU A 157 3.58 -12.29 13.26
N THR A 158 4.39 -11.40 13.84
CA THR A 158 5.32 -11.75 14.92
C THR A 158 4.63 -11.87 16.26
N GLU A 159 3.64 -11.03 16.57
CA GLU A 159 2.91 -11.11 17.84
C GLU A 159 2.19 -12.46 18.05
N PRO A 160 1.42 -12.99 17.07
CA PRO A 160 0.74 -14.27 17.28
C PRO A 160 1.61 -15.51 17.04
N PHE A 161 2.70 -15.42 16.24
CA PHE A 161 3.42 -16.60 15.79
C PHE A 161 4.91 -16.61 16.17
N GLY A 162 5.41 -15.56 16.85
CA GLY A 162 6.80 -15.41 17.25
C GLY A 162 7.71 -14.87 16.15
N ASP A 163 8.94 -14.54 16.51
CA ASP A 163 9.94 -13.97 15.61
C ASP A 163 10.65 -15.04 14.78
N ALA A 164 11.10 -14.67 13.59
CA ALA A 164 11.88 -15.54 12.71
C ALA A 164 13.11 -14.83 12.15
N VAL A 165 14.13 -15.59 11.82
CA VAL A 165 15.21 -15.19 10.92
C VAL A 165 14.65 -15.27 9.50
N ALA A 166 14.63 -14.15 8.76
CA ALA A 166 14.06 -14.11 7.41
C ALA A 166 14.92 -13.26 6.48
N LEU A 167 15.23 -13.80 5.30
CA LEU A 167 16.01 -13.12 4.25
C LEU A 167 15.26 -13.18 2.92
N ASN A 168 15.59 -12.24 2.07
CA ASN A 168 15.08 -12.16 0.70
C ASN A 168 16.22 -12.12 -0.29
N LEU A 169 16.06 -12.81 -1.43
CA LEU A 169 17.06 -12.85 -2.51
C LEU A 169 16.37 -12.63 -3.87
N ARG A 170 17.14 -12.58 -4.95
CA ARG A 170 16.56 -12.50 -6.30
C ARG A 170 16.04 -13.86 -6.76
N ALA A 171 14.96 -13.89 -7.53
CA ALA A 171 14.41 -15.10 -8.13
C ALA A 171 15.47 -15.87 -8.95
N ALA A 172 16.33 -15.16 -9.69
CA ALA A 172 17.42 -15.77 -10.46
C ALA A 172 18.43 -16.52 -9.56
N ASP A 173 18.77 -15.95 -8.39
CA ASP A 173 19.68 -16.54 -7.41
C ASP A 173 19.01 -17.74 -6.71
N ALA A 174 17.76 -17.63 -6.32
CA ALA A 174 16.97 -18.73 -5.77
C ALA A 174 16.90 -19.93 -6.75
N ALA A 175 16.59 -19.64 -8.00
CA ALA A 175 16.54 -20.65 -9.06
C ALA A 175 17.91 -21.30 -9.31
N GLU A 176 19.02 -20.56 -9.23
CA GLU A 176 20.37 -21.10 -9.31
C GLU A 176 20.66 -22.04 -8.14
N MET A 177 20.35 -21.64 -6.91
CA MET A 177 20.54 -22.47 -5.72
C MET A 177 19.84 -23.82 -5.85
N VAL A 178 18.55 -23.80 -6.27
CA VAL A 178 17.76 -25.02 -6.47
C VAL A 178 18.34 -25.88 -7.59
N ARG A 179 18.64 -25.32 -8.76
CA ARG A 179 19.18 -26.05 -9.91
C ARG A 179 20.54 -26.66 -9.64
N ARG A 180 21.38 -26.01 -8.85
CA ARG A 180 22.71 -26.52 -8.46
C ARG A 180 22.66 -27.49 -7.30
N GLY A 181 21.46 -27.75 -6.74
CA GLY A 181 21.28 -28.72 -5.68
C GLY A 181 21.95 -28.31 -4.38
N ALA A 182 21.78 -27.02 -3.96
CA ALA A 182 22.27 -26.56 -2.68
C ALA A 182 21.73 -27.47 -1.54
N LYS A 183 22.61 -27.83 -0.58
CA LYS A 183 22.27 -28.73 0.53
C LYS A 183 22.45 -28.10 1.89
N ARG A 184 23.48 -27.27 2.07
CA ARG A 184 23.76 -26.58 3.32
C ARG A 184 24.04 -25.11 3.07
N LEU A 185 23.58 -24.29 3.98
CA LEU A 185 23.75 -22.84 3.96
C LEU A 185 24.36 -22.36 5.26
N HIS A 186 25.14 -21.31 5.16
CA HIS A 186 25.52 -20.43 6.25
C HIS A 186 24.83 -19.07 5.99
N LEU A 187 24.14 -18.52 7.00
CA LEU A 187 23.52 -17.20 6.92
C LEU A 187 23.82 -16.37 8.17
N GLU A 188 23.97 -15.08 7.94
CA GLU A 188 24.13 -14.07 8.97
C GLU A 188 23.06 -12.98 8.76
N LEU A 189 22.43 -12.55 9.82
CA LEU A 189 21.49 -11.45 9.82
C LEU A 189 21.64 -10.65 11.12
N GLU A 190 21.93 -9.37 11.00
CA GLU A 190 21.88 -8.41 12.08
C GLU A 190 20.94 -7.27 11.73
N GLY A 191 19.95 -7.05 12.55
CA GLY A 191 18.95 -5.99 12.40
C GLY A 191 18.72 -5.25 13.69
N GLU A 192 18.14 -4.08 13.58
CA GLU A 192 17.72 -3.22 14.68
C GLU A 192 16.26 -2.83 14.46
N SER A 193 15.45 -2.93 15.52
CA SER A 193 14.06 -2.48 15.55
C SER A 193 13.96 -1.22 16.41
N TYR A 194 13.21 -0.22 15.94
CA TYR A 194 12.99 1.03 16.64
C TYR A 194 11.65 1.64 16.26
N ASP A 195 11.15 2.56 17.07
CA ASP A 195 9.97 3.35 16.75
C ASP A 195 10.39 4.63 16.03
N GLY A 196 9.90 4.78 14.81
CA GLY A 196 10.06 5.98 13.99
C GLY A 196 8.82 6.87 14.08
N VAL A 197 8.83 7.96 13.33
CA VAL A 197 7.70 8.89 13.20
C VAL A 197 7.36 9.06 11.73
N SER A 198 6.09 8.89 11.39
CA SER A 198 5.50 9.29 10.12
C SER A 198 4.44 10.37 10.37
N GLN A 199 3.86 10.91 9.33
CA GLN A 199 2.87 11.98 9.44
C GLN A 199 1.83 11.91 8.32
N ASN A 200 0.60 12.28 8.63
CA ASN A 200 -0.42 12.62 7.65
C ASN A 200 -0.38 14.12 7.36
N VAL A 201 -0.69 14.51 6.13
CA VAL A 201 -0.99 15.90 5.78
C VAL A 201 -2.51 16.03 5.76
N CYS A 202 -3.06 16.86 6.64
CA CYS A 202 -4.50 17.03 6.82
C CYS A 202 -4.93 18.44 6.44
N ALA A 203 -6.02 18.54 5.69
CA ALA A 203 -6.60 19.83 5.31
C ALA A 203 -8.12 19.81 5.37
N GLU A 204 -8.71 20.97 5.59
CA GLU A 204 -10.16 21.11 5.67
C GLU A 204 -10.65 22.31 4.83
N ILE A 205 -11.76 22.11 4.14
CA ILE A 205 -12.55 23.18 3.50
C ILE A 205 -13.94 23.16 4.13
N PRO A 206 -14.31 24.18 4.92
CA PRO A 206 -15.60 24.22 5.58
C PRO A 206 -16.79 24.26 4.61
N GLY A 207 -17.86 23.56 4.94
CA GLY A 207 -19.11 23.59 4.20
C GLY A 207 -19.86 24.89 4.36
N THR A 208 -20.56 25.34 3.31
CA THR A 208 -21.28 26.63 3.30
C THR A 208 -22.65 26.57 3.98
N ASP A 209 -23.38 25.44 3.82
CA ASP A 209 -24.75 25.29 4.37
C ASP A 209 -25.00 23.98 5.13
N ARG A 210 -24.11 22.99 4.99
CA ARG A 210 -24.15 21.70 5.69
C ARG A 210 -22.81 21.35 6.34
N PRO A 211 -22.27 22.22 7.20
CA PRO A 211 -20.91 22.05 7.74
C PRO A 211 -20.76 20.83 8.66
N GLN A 212 -21.86 20.26 9.17
CA GLN A 212 -21.84 19.08 10.02
C GLN A 212 -21.84 17.76 9.22
N GLU A 213 -22.07 17.82 7.91
CA GLU A 213 -21.97 16.70 7.00
C GLU A 213 -20.58 16.71 6.36
N ILE A 214 -19.78 15.66 6.59
CA ILE A 214 -18.37 15.61 6.19
C ILE A 214 -18.19 14.58 5.06
N ILE A 215 -17.39 14.95 4.06
CA ILE A 215 -16.90 14.01 3.05
C ILE A 215 -15.37 14.02 3.12
N SER A 216 -14.79 12.84 3.34
CA SER A 216 -13.35 12.65 3.37
C SER A 216 -12.83 12.28 1.99
N PHE A 217 -11.66 12.82 1.68
CA PHE A 217 -10.84 12.45 0.52
C PHE A 217 -9.49 11.97 1.02
N GLY A 218 -8.93 10.95 0.39
CA GLY A 218 -7.63 10.42 0.78
C GLY A 218 -6.81 9.89 -0.37
N ALA A 219 -5.51 9.86 -0.16
CA ALA A 219 -4.52 9.15 -0.96
C ALA A 219 -3.26 9.00 -0.10
N HIS A 220 -2.54 7.89 -0.21
CA HIS A 220 -1.25 7.82 0.45
C HIS A 220 -0.16 8.45 -0.41
N TYR A 221 0.95 8.86 0.23
CA TYR A 221 2.07 9.50 -0.45
C TYR A 221 3.41 8.82 -0.21
N ASP A 222 3.49 7.86 0.72
CA ASP A 222 4.70 7.04 0.92
C ASP A 222 4.93 6.06 -0.24
N SER A 223 6.06 5.39 -0.24
CA SER A 223 6.42 4.35 -1.20
C SER A 223 7.24 3.25 -0.54
N VAL A 224 7.44 2.14 -1.23
CA VAL A 224 8.34 1.08 -0.79
C VAL A 224 9.79 1.35 -1.21
N TYR A 225 10.74 0.58 -0.66
CA TYR A 225 12.14 0.60 -1.07
C TYR A 225 12.30 0.29 -2.56
N PHE A 226 13.27 0.94 -3.20
CA PHE A 226 13.61 0.82 -4.63
C PHE A 226 12.53 1.30 -5.60
N SER A 227 11.40 1.79 -5.13
CA SER A 227 10.32 2.35 -5.94
C SER A 227 10.28 3.87 -5.85
N SER A 228 10.12 4.54 -6.98
CA SER A 228 9.77 5.97 -6.98
C SER A 228 8.32 6.19 -6.57
N GLY A 229 7.47 5.16 -6.54
CA GLY A 229 6.08 5.23 -6.14
C GLY A 229 5.27 6.30 -6.87
N VAL A 230 5.56 6.53 -8.17
CA VAL A 230 4.85 7.55 -8.96
C VAL A 230 3.46 7.09 -9.35
N TYR A 231 3.31 5.79 -9.56
CA TYR A 231 2.04 5.14 -9.79
C TYR A 231 1.37 4.78 -8.46
N ASP A 232 2.10 4.14 -7.57
CA ASP A 232 1.69 3.69 -6.25
C ASP A 232 2.45 4.46 -5.14
N ASN A 233 1.91 5.59 -4.58
CA ASN A 233 0.65 6.22 -4.99
C ASN A 233 0.77 7.75 -5.03
N LEU A 234 1.90 8.28 -5.55
CA LEU A 234 1.99 9.73 -5.74
C LEU A 234 0.95 10.21 -6.76
N SER A 235 0.52 9.33 -7.70
CA SER A 235 -0.51 9.63 -8.70
C SER A 235 -1.85 10.00 -8.07
N GLY A 236 -2.30 9.26 -7.06
CA GLY A 236 -3.49 9.58 -6.28
C GLY A 236 -3.31 10.88 -5.48
N SER A 237 -2.13 11.04 -4.86
CA SER A 237 -1.80 12.22 -4.06
C SER A 237 -1.86 13.53 -4.86
N VAL A 238 -1.38 13.56 -6.10
CA VAL A 238 -1.44 14.78 -6.92
C VAL A 238 -2.85 15.04 -7.48
N ILE A 239 -3.65 14.00 -7.75
CA ILE A 239 -5.07 14.15 -8.09
C ILE A 239 -5.83 14.74 -6.89
N LEU A 240 -5.58 14.24 -5.69
CA LEU A 240 -6.18 14.75 -4.45
C LEU A 240 -5.92 16.25 -4.29
N LEU A 241 -4.71 16.71 -4.57
CA LEU A 241 -4.36 18.13 -4.52
C LEU A 241 -5.12 18.97 -5.56
N GLU A 242 -5.35 18.44 -6.75
CA GLU A 242 -6.15 19.12 -7.76
C GLU A 242 -7.63 19.25 -7.35
N LEU A 243 -8.19 18.23 -6.68
CA LEU A 243 -9.54 18.30 -6.11
C LEU A 243 -9.61 19.37 -5.01
N LEU A 244 -8.64 19.41 -4.11
CA LEU A 244 -8.55 20.45 -3.07
C LEU A 244 -8.52 21.85 -3.69
N ARG A 245 -7.67 22.08 -4.70
CA ARG A 245 -7.59 23.37 -5.41
C ARG A 245 -8.91 23.77 -6.07
N TYR A 246 -9.62 22.78 -6.62
CA TYR A 246 -10.94 23.02 -7.20
C TYR A 246 -11.93 23.49 -6.14
N PHE A 247 -12.06 22.77 -5.03
CA PHE A 247 -13.03 23.11 -3.98
C PHE A 247 -12.64 24.34 -3.14
N ALA A 248 -11.35 24.67 -3.02
CA ALA A 248 -10.91 25.94 -2.45
C ALA A 248 -11.39 27.15 -3.30
N ALA A 249 -11.50 26.97 -4.63
CA ALA A 249 -12.02 28.00 -5.54
C ALA A 249 -13.55 27.92 -5.74
N HIS A 250 -14.19 26.82 -5.38
CA HIS A 250 -15.64 26.56 -5.53
C HIS A 250 -16.18 26.02 -4.19
N PRO A 251 -16.56 26.92 -3.25
CA PRO A 251 -16.92 26.52 -1.91
C PRO A 251 -18.03 25.44 -1.88
N PRO A 252 -17.78 24.32 -1.18
CA PRO A 252 -18.70 23.18 -1.13
C PRO A 252 -19.87 23.43 -0.18
N ARG A 253 -20.96 22.69 -0.36
CA ARG A 253 -22.08 22.70 0.61
C ARG A 253 -21.72 22.00 1.91
N ARG A 254 -20.96 20.90 1.83
CA ARG A 254 -20.52 20.02 2.93
C ARG A 254 -19.06 20.29 3.25
N THR A 255 -18.69 20.06 4.50
CA THR A 255 -17.28 20.12 4.89
C THR A 255 -16.49 19.00 4.20
N LEU A 256 -15.34 19.37 3.65
CA LEU A 256 -14.44 18.42 3.01
C LEU A 256 -13.16 18.31 3.83
N LYS A 257 -12.77 17.06 4.13
CA LYS A 257 -11.47 16.73 4.73
C LYS A 257 -10.61 16.03 3.70
N PHE A 258 -9.40 16.54 3.53
CA PHE A 258 -8.41 15.99 2.60
C PHE A 258 -7.23 15.46 3.40
N ASN A 259 -6.89 14.19 3.18
CA ASN A 259 -5.86 13.51 3.93
C ASN A 259 -4.86 12.83 2.98
N TRP A 260 -3.60 13.25 3.03
CA TRP A 260 -2.50 12.51 2.43
C TRP A 260 -1.90 11.63 3.52
N PHE A 261 -2.11 10.33 3.41
CA PHE A 261 -1.70 9.38 4.44
C PHE A 261 -0.24 8.97 4.25
N GLY A 262 0.53 9.02 5.35
CA GLY A 262 1.87 8.44 5.40
C GLY A 262 1.80 6.96 5.80
N SER A 263 2.84 6.20 5.46
CA SER A 263 3.01 4.82 5.92
C SER A 263 1.86 3.87 5.59
N GLU A 264 1.17 4.06 4.48
CA GLU A 264 0.15 3.13 3.97
C GLU A 264 0.77 1.78 3.68
N GLU A 265 1.93 1.77 3.03
CA GLU A 265 2.69 0.59 2.61
C GLU A 265 3.13 -0.32 3.77
N GLN A 266 3.11 0.21 4.97
CA GLN A 266 3.37 -0.54 6.19
C GLN A 266 2.11 -1.17 6.81
N GLY A 267 0.98 -1.07 6.14
CA GLY A 267 -0.32 -1.65 6.53
C GLY A 267 -1.34 -0.62 6.99
N LEU A 268 -1.56 0.41 6.19
CA LEU A 268 -2.56 1.45 6.39
C LEU A 268 -2.32 2.25 7.68
N LEU A 269 -1.04 2.49 8.07
CA LEU A 269 -0.76 3.05 9.40
C LEU A 269 -1.25 4.48 9.54
N GLY A 270 -1.11 5.30 8.49
CA GLY A 270 -1.57 6.69 8.50
C GLY A 270 -3.08 6.83 8.62
N SER A 271 -3.84 6.12 7.82
CA SER A 271 -5.31 6.15 7.87
C SER A 271 -5.86 5.52 9.16
N LYS A 272 -5.22 4.47 9.69
CA LYS A 272 -5.55 3.91 11.02
C LYS A 272 -5.29 4.92 12.15
N ALA A 273 -4.13 5.58 12.12
CA ALA A 273 -3.81 6.61 13.11
C ALA A 273 -4.81 7.78 13.04
N TRP A 274 -5.16 8.21 11.83
CA TRP A 274 -6.11 9.27 11.61
C TRP A 274 -7.52 8.91 12.11
N THR A 275 -8.06 7.74 11.72
CA THR A 275 -9.39 7.31 12.16
C THR A 275 -9.47 7.09 13.66
N ALA A 276 -8.38 6.66 14.30
CA ALA A 276 -8.32 6.54 15.77
C ALA A 276 -8.29 7.90 16.46
N ALA A 277 -7.54 8.87 15.94
CA ALA A 277 -7.44 10.22 16.50
C ALA A 277 -8.74 11.02 16.34
N HIS A 278 -9.51 10.76 15.29
CA HIS A 278 -10.75 11.47 14.94
C HIS A 278 -12.02 10.62 15.15
N ALA A 279 -11.95 9.62 16.03
CA ALA A 279 -13.07 8.68 16.26
C ALA A 279 -14.37 9.35 16.70
N ASP A 280 -14.29 10.48 17.39
CA ASP A 280 -15.42 11.27 17.90
C ASP A 280 -16.19 12.05 16.82
N GLU A 281 -15.64 12.19 15.63
CA GLU A 281 -16.31 12.87 14.52
C GLU A 281 -16.68 11.94 13.34
N LEU A 282 -16.25 10.68 13.36
CA LEU A 282 -16.48 9.74 12.25
C LEU A 282 -17.97 9.48 11.98
N ASP A 283 -18.85 9.70 12.96
CA ASP A 283 -20.31 9.62 12.78
C ASP A 283 -20.86 10.69 11.83
N LYS A 284 -20.17 11.81 11.66
CA LYS A 284 -20.50 12.90 10.72
C LYS A 284 -20.00 12.65 9.30
N HIS A 285 -19.09 11.68 9.12
CA HIS A 285 -18.54 11.35 7.81
C HIS A 285 -19.55 10.51 7.01
N LEU A 286 -19.98 11.06 5.88
CA LEU A 286 -20.98 10.44 5.02
C LEU A 286 -20.34 9.53 3.98
N LEU A 287 -19.12 9.85 3.55
CA LEU A 287 -18.40 9.12 2.52
C LEU A 287 -16.89 9.40 2.61
N MET A 288 -16.09 8.37 2.36
CA MET A 288 -14.66 8.46 2.06
C MET A 288 -14.44 8.19 0.58
N ILE A 289 -13.74 9.09 -0.13
CA ILE A 289 -13.30 8.90 -1.52
C ILE A 289 -11.78 8.79 -1.50
N ASN A 290 -11.27 7.62 -1.80
CA ASN A 290 -9.84 7.34 -1.88
C ASN A 290 -9.37 7.31 -3.32
N LEU A 291 -8.13 7.72 -3.53
CA LEU A 291 -7.45 7.73 -4.83
C LEU A 291 -6.19 6.88 -4.69
N ASP A 292 -6.15 5.75 -5.35
CA ASP A 292 -5.06 4.82 -5.20
C ASP A 292 -4.76 4.13 -6.54
N VAL A 293 -3.59 4.43 -7.07
CA VAL A 293 -3.04 4.12 -8.38
C VAL A 293 -3.78 4.74 -9.57
N ALA A 294 -3.12 5.64 -10.27
CA ALA A 294 -3.67 6.34 -11.45
C ALA A 294 -2.62 6.57 -12.54
N GLY A 295 -3.06 6.91 -13.73
CA GLY A 295 -2.17 7.35 -14.82
C GLY A 295 -1.59 6.22 -15.68
N ALA A 296 -1.94 4.95 -15.47
CA ALA A 296 -1.46 3.86 -16.32
C ALA A 296 -2.04 3.94 -17.74
N THR A 297 -1.17 3.99 -18.77
CA THR A 297 -1.54 4.13 -20.18
C THR A 297 -2.45 3.01 -20.68
N LEU A 298 -2.05 1.75 -20.48
CA LEU A 298 -2.85 0.57 -20.79
C LEU A 298 -3.63 0.12 -19.54
N GLY A 299 -4.43 1.05 -18.99
CA GLY A 299 -5.15 0.84 -17.74
C GLY A 299 -6.65 0.65 -17.90
N GLN A 300 -7.24 0.06 -16.86
CA GLN A 300 -8.68 -0.07 -16.67
C GLN A 300 -9.10 0.70 -15.43
N ASN A 301 -10.07 1.63 -15.59
CA ASN A 301 -10.63 2.30 -14.44
C ASN A 301 -11.47 1.33 -13.61
N SER A 302 -11.34 1.41 -12.31
CA SER A 302 -12.09 0.60 -11.36
C SER A 302 -12.50 1.41 -10.14
N ALA A 303 -13.65 1.09 -9.58
CA ALA A 303 -14.16 1.70 -8.37
C ALA A 303 -14.71 0.61 -7.43
N PRO A 304 -13.88 -0.01 -6.59
CA PRO A 304 -14.35 -0.78 -5.44
C PRO A 304 -15.16 0.12 -4.50
N VAL A 305 -16.36 -0.32 -4.14
CA VAL A 305 -17.29 0.40 -3.27
C VAL A 305 -17.51 -0.40 -2.00
N LEU A 306 -17.04 0.16 -0.89
CA LEU A 306 -17.15 -0.41 0.45
C LEU A 306 -18.39 0.17 1.12
N ALA A 307 -19.56 -0.25 0.66
CA ALA A 307 -20.85 0.26 1.13
C ALA A 307 -21.98 -0.74 0.82
N THR A 308 -23.21 -0.25 0.65
CA THR A 308 -24.36 -1.04 0.22
C THR A 308 -24.38 -1.28 -1.30
N PRO A 309 -25.08 -2.29 -1.81
CA PRO A 309 -25.31 -2.48 -3.24
C PRO A 309 -25.96 -1.27 -3.92
N ALA A 310 -26.82 -0.52 -3.22
CA ALA A 310 -27.43 0.72 -3.74
C ALA A 310 -26.37 1.82 -3.99
N ALA A 311 -25.41 1.96 -3.09
CA ALA A 311 -24.28 2.88 -3.29
C ALA A 311 -23.43 2.47 -4.51
N THR A 312 -23.17 1.18 -4.67
CA THR A 312 -22.45 0.64 -5.85
C THR A 312 -23.20 0.97 -7.15
N ALA A 313 -24.52 0.74 -7.18
CA ALA A 313 -25.35 1.07 -8.35
C ALA A 313 -25.35 2.59 -8.65
N TYR A 314 -25.37 3.43 -7.61
CA TYR A 314 -25.29 4.88 -7.77
C TYR A 314 -23.95 5.30 -8.39
N VAL A 315 -22.83 4.80 -7.88
CA VAL A 315 -21.49 5.10 -8.44
C VAL A 315 -21.38 4.61 -9.88
N ASP A 316 -21.86 3.39 -10.21
CA ASP A 316 -21.88 2.86 -11.58
C ASP A 316 -22.71 3.75 -12.52
N GLY A 317 -23.89 4.19 -12.05
CA GLY A 317 -24.75 5.13 -12.78
C GLY A 317 -24.04 6.45 -13.10
N LEU A 318 -23.30 7.02 -12.15
CA LEU A 318 -22.51 8.23 -12.37
C LEU A 318 -21.38 8.03 -13.38
N MET A 319 -20.66 6.91 -13.34
CA MET A 319 -19.61 6.63 -14.33
C MET A 319 -20.20 6.49 -15.75
N ARG A 320 -21.36 5.87 -15.86
CA ARG A 320 -22.11 5.78 -17.13
C ARG A 320 -22.62 7.15 -17.61
N GLU A 321 -23.15 7.98 -16.72
CA GLU A 321 -23.57 9.36 -17.04
C GLU A 321 -22.41 10.19 -17.58
N MET A 322 -21.24 10.04 -16.98
CA MET A 322 -20.01 10.69 -17.43
C MET A 322 -19.51 10.15 -18.79
N GLY A 323 -19.98 8.99 -19.23
CA GLY A 323 -19.54 8.34 -20.46
C GLY A 323 -18.16 7.67 -20.35
N THR A 324 -17.71 7.38 -19.14
CA THR A 324 -16.40 6.77 -18.91
C THR A 324 -16.55 5.30 -18.50
N ALA A 325 -15.82 4.41 -19.19
CA ALA A 325 -15.76 3.01 -18.80
C ALA A 325 -15.06 2.86 -17.43
N CYS A 326 -15.78 2.32 -16.46
CA CYS A 326 -15.28 2.05 -15.12
C CYS A 326 -15.87 0.75 -14.59
N LEU A 327 -15.04 -0.14 -14.05
CA LEU A 327 -15.49 -1.36 -13.40
C LEU A 327 -15.86 -1.05 -11.95
N VAL A 328 -17.14 -0.79 -11.70
CA VAL A 328 -17.67 -0.52 -10.36
C VAL A 328 -18.11 -1.83 -9.71
N LYS A 329 -17.65 -2.12 -8.50
CA LYS A 329 -17.94 -3.35 -7.77
C LYS A 329 -18.23 -3.09 -6.31
N SER A 330 -19.15 -3.84 -5.69
CA SER A 330 -19.24 -4.00 -4.23
C SER A 330 -18.11 -4.94 -3.78
N ASP A 331 -16.99 -4.36 -3.38
CA ASP A 331 -15.80 -5.11 -2.96
C ASP A 331 -14.87 -4.24 -2.11
N ILE A 332 -13.90 -4.87 -1.45
CA ILE A 332 -12.78 -4.18 -0.80
C ILE A 332 -11.58 -4.13 -1.75
N TYR A 333 -10.76 -3.12 -1.56
CA TYR A 333 -9.40 -3.03 -2.06
C TYR A 333 -8.50 -2.69 -0.87
N SER A 334 -7.30 -3.28 -0.81
CA SER A 334 -6.31 -2.97 0.24
C SER A 334 -5.87 -1.52 0.10
N SER A 335 -6.54 -0.61 0.77
CA SER A 335 -6.35 0.84 0.66
C SER A 335 -6.84 1.55 1.92
N ASP A 336 -6.60 2.85 2.00
CA ASP A 336 -7.02 3.71 3.11
C ASP A 336 -8.54 3.80 3.30
N CYS A 337 -9.36 3.20 2.42
CA CYS A 337 -10.79 2.98 2.62
C CYS A 337 -11.10 2.04 3.80
N ILE A 338 -10.22 1.07 4.08
CA ILE A 338 -10.47 0.01 5.06
C ILE A 338 -10.70 0.56 6.48
N PRO A 339 -9.83 1.43 7.04
CA PRO A 339 -10.07 1.98 8.38
C PRO A 339 -11.35 2.79 8.49
N PHE A 340 -11.74 3.52 7.45
CA PHE A 340 -13.02 4.25 7.43
C PHE A 340 -14.22 3.29 7.40
N ALA A 341 -14.19 2.28 6.54
CA ALA A 341 -15.24 1.25 6.47
C ALA A 341 -15.37 0.47 7.77
N ASP A 342 -14.26 0.20 8.46
CA ASP A 342 -14.24 -0.41 9.79
C ASP A 342 -15.04 0.39 10.83
N HIS A 343 -15.02 1.72 10.72
CA HIS A 343 -15.82 2.64 11.55
C HIS A 343 -17.21 2.92 10.97
N GLY A 344 -17.66 2.15 9.97
CA GLY A 344 -18.99 2.28 9.37
C GLY A 344 -19.16 3.49 8.43
N VAL A 345 -18.07 4.08 7.97
CA VAL A 345 -18.09 5.12 6.94
C VAL A 345 -18.04 4.48 5.56
N PRO A 346 -19.06 4.64 4.68
CA PRO A 346 -19.02 4.20 3.31
C PRO A 346 -17.78 4.72 2.58
N ALA A 347 -17.18 3.89 1.72
CA ALA A 347 -15.99 4.32 1.01
C ALA A 347 -16.01 3.90 -0.48
N VAL A 348 -15.37 4.70 -1.31
CA VAL A 348 -15.15 4.42 -2.73
C VAL A 348 -13.67 4.63 -3.02
N ASN A 349 -13.01 3.61 -3.56
CA ASN A 349 -11.64 3.75 -4.06
C ASN A 349 -11.68 3.96 -5.58
N LEU A 350 -11.14 5.06 -6.07
CA LEU A 350 -10.97 5.29 -7.51
C LEU A 350 -9.55 4.92 -7.91
N CYS A 351 -9.43 4.01 -8.86
CA CYS A 351 -8.15 3.50 -9.32
C CYS A 351 -8.13 3.21 -10.83
N ARG A 352 -6.93 3.20 -11.40
CA ARG A 352 -6.71 2.81 -12.78
C ARG A 352 -5.62 1.74 -12.84
N PHE A 353 -6.03 0.48 -12.81
CA PHE A 353 -5.12 -0.65 -12.87
C PHE A 353 -4.58 -0.87 -14.27
N GLY A 354 -3.27 -1.10 -14.39
CA GLY A 354 -2.67 -1.58 -15.62
C GLY A 354 -2.93 -3.07 -15.85
N ALA A 355 -2.94 -3.49 -17.09
CA ALA A 355 -2.94 -4.91 -17.45
C ALA A 355 -1.61 -5.58 -17.02
N PRO A 356 -1.57 -6.92 -16.86
CA PRO A 356 -0.33 -7.64 -16.60
C PRO A 356 0.76 -7.27 -17.63
N GLY A 357 1.92 -6.82 -17.13
CA GLY A 357 3.02 -6.32 -17.96
C GLY A 357 2.87 -4.87 -18.46
N ALA A 358 1.79 -4.17 -18.09
CA ALA A 358 1.56 -2.77 -18.46
C ALA A 358 1.82 -1.77 -17.35
N ASN A 359 1.99 -2.25 -16.12
CA ASN A 359 2.37 -1.44 -14.95
C ASN A 359 3.06 -2.29 -13.91
N TYR A 360 3.73 -1.64 -12.98
CA TYR A 360 4.41 -2.27 -11.85
C TYR A 360 4.14 -1.47 -10.59
N ILE A 361 3.94 -2.17 -9.48
CA ILE A 361 3.90 -1.61 -8.12
C ILE A 361 4.97 -2.30 -7.29
N HIS A 362 5.44 -1.65 -6.22
CA HIS A 362 6.45 -2.21 -5.31
C HIS A 362 7.73 -2.70 -6.01
N ASP A 363 8.18 -1.96 -7.04
CA ASP A 363 9.28 -2.33 -7.92
C ASP A 363 9.96 -1.05 -8.45
N ARG A 364 11.26 -1.12 -8.81
CA ARG A 364 12.01 0.00 -9.42
C ARG A 364 11.40 0.50 -10.73
N ARG A 365 10.56 -0.31 -11.38
CA ARG A 365 9.83 0.04 -12.59
C ARG A 365 8.63 0.95 -12.31
N ASP A 366 8.19 1.10 -11.05
CA ASP A 366 7.29 2.19 -10.66
C ASP A 366 8.05 3.51 -10.66
N SER A 367 8.23 4.04 -11.85
CA SER A 367 9.00 5.25 -12.13
C SER A 367 8.54 5.86 -13.44
N LEU A 368 8.56 7.18 -13.55
CA LEU A 368 8.29 7.89 -14.82
C LEU A 368 9.22 7.47 -15.97
N LYS A 369 10.43 6.98 -15.66
CA LYS A 369 11.39 6.46 -16.65
C LYS A 369 10.89 5.21 -17.35
N SER A 370 9.97 4.48 -16.78
CA SER A 370 9.39 3.26 -17.36
C SER A 370 8.36 3.54 -18.46
N GLY A 371 7.85 4.77 -18.56
CA GLY A 371 7.04 5.24 -19.67
C GLY A 371 5.61 4.69 -19.74
N TYR A 372 5.12 4.01 -18.70
CA TYR A 372 3.73 3.49 -18.67
C TYR A 372 2.72 4.45 -18.02
N LEU A 373 3.19 5.55 -17.44
CA LEU A 373 2.35 6.63 -16.92
C LEU A 373 2.33 7.80 -17.90
N ASP A 374 1.17 8.34 -18.15
CA ASP A 374 1.03 9.56 -18.96
C ASP A 374 -0.03 10.52 -18.42
N GLU A 375 0.08 11.77 -18.84
CA GLU A 375 -0.77 12.88 -18.40
C GLU A 375 -2.24 12.67 -18.79
N HIS A 376 -2.52 12.13 -19.97
CA HIS A 376 -3.89 11.88 -20.40
C HIS A 376 -4.55 10.77 -19.57
N ALA A 377 -3.82 9.68 -19.30
CA ALA A 377 -4.34 8.62 -18.44
C ALA A 377 -4.56 9.07 -16.98
N LEU A 378 -3.72 9.99 -16.48
CA LEU A 378 -3.91 10.63 -15.19
C LEU A 378 -5.17 11.51 -15.17
N ASP A 379 -5.41 12.28 -16.27
CA ASP A 379 -6.59 13.13 -16.42
C ASP A 379 -7.90 12.32 -16.38
N ILE A 380 -7.92 11.11 -16.95
CA ILE A 380 -9.11 10.25 -16.90
C ILE A 380 -9.56 10.02 -15.45
N THR A 381 -8.65 9.63 -14.56
CA THR A 381 -8.97 9.40 -13.14
C THR A 381 -9.30 10.70 -12.41
N LEU A 382 -8.58 11.79 -12.72
CA LEU A 382 -8.85 13.13 -12.18
C LEU A 382 -10.27 13.60 -12.52
N GLN A 383 -10.71 13.46 -13.77
CA GLN A 383 -12.06 13.86 -14.18
C GLN A 383 -13.13 12.97 -13.54
N GLN A 384 -12.90 11.66 -13.40
CA GLN A 384 -13.82 10.76 -12.70
C GLN A 384 -13.96 11.16 -11.23
N ALA A 385 -12.85 11.44 -10.55
CA ALA A 385 -12.83 11.87 -9.16
C ALA A 385 -13.56 13.20 -8.97
N LEU A 386 -13.29 14.17 -9.83
CA LEU A 386 -13.98 15.46 -9.80
C LEU A 386 -15.48 15.32 -10.05
N PHE A 387 -15.88 14.52 -11.03
CA PHE A 387 -17.28 14.32 -11.37
C PHE A 387 -18.04 13.69 -10.19
N LEU A 388 -17.53 12.59 -9.63
CA LEU A 388 -18.10 11.94 -8.44
C LEU A 388 -18.17 12.93 -7.27
N ALA A 389 -17.07 13.61 -6.97
CA ALA A 389 -16.99 14.57 -5.87
C ALA A 389 -18.03 15.68 -6.00
N CYS A 390 -18.15 16.32 -7.17
CA CYS A 390 -19.12 17.39 -7.41
C CYS A 390 -20.57 16.92 -7.21
N ARG A 391 -20.88 15.67 -7.60
CA ARG A 391 -22.25 15.10 -7.44
C ARG A 391 -22.60 14.85 -5.98
N VAL A 392 -21.69 14.28 -5.19
CA VAL A 392 -21.98 13.95 -3.78
C VAL A 392 -21.84 15.17 -2.86
N VAL A 393 -20.85 16.04 -3.09
CA VAL A 393 -20.56 17.21 -2.25
C VAL A 393 -21.70 18.23 -2.29
N ASN A 394 -22.31 18.45 -3.46
CA ASN A 394 -23.31 19.48 -3.67
C ASN A 394 -24.76 18.94 -3.75
N ALA A 395 -24.98 17.65 -3.56
CA ALA A 395 -26.30 17.04 -3.55
C ALA A 395 -27.22 17.67 -2.49
N GLU A 396 -28.47 17.96 -2.84
CA GLU A 396 -29.48 18.48 -1.89
C GLU A 396 -29.77 17.45 -0.79
N VAL A 397 -30.03 16.22 -1.21
CA VAL A 397 -30.11 15.05 -0.32
C VAL A 397 -28.90 14.17 -0.61
N PHE A 398 -28.18 13.77 0.44
CA PHE A 398 -27.00 12.91 0.25
C PHE A 398 -27.42 11.57 -0.35
N PRO A 399 -26.83 11.14 -1.49
CA PRO A 399 -27.40 10.03 -2.27
C PRO A 399 -26.98 8.64 -1.81
N ILE A 400 -26.03 8.54 -0.88
CA ILE A 400 -25.48 7.29 -0.37
C ILE A 400 -25.86 7.14 1.10
N ALA A 401 -26.53 6.05 1.46
CA ALA A 401 -26.79 5.74 2.85
C ALA A 401 -25.48 5.51 3.61
N ARG A 402 -25.38 6.03 4.84
CA ARG A 402 -24.24 5.80 5.72
C ARG A 402 -24.30 4.40 6.31
N GLU A 403 -24.12 3.41 5.44
CA GLU A 403 -24.25 1.99 5.79
C GLU A 403 -23.18 1.16 5.06
N ILE A 404 -22.66 0.16 5.77
CA ILE A 404 -21.77 -0.89 5.23
C ILE A 404 -22.56 -2.19 5.20
N SER A 405 -22.64 -2.86 4.05
CA SER A 405 -23.31 -4.16 3.94
C SER A 405 -22.59 -5.23 4.77
N ASP A 406 -23.32 -6.26 5.19
CA ASP A 406 -22.74 -7.37 5.97
C ASP A 406 -21.63 -8.10 5.21
N GLU A 407 -21.77 -8.21 3.88
CA GLU A 407 -20.74 -8.80 3.02
C GLU A 407 -19.43 -7.98 3.08
N ILE A 408 -19.52 -6.66 2.94
CA ILE A 408 -18.33 -5.78 3.02
C ILE A 408 -17.77 -5.78 4.43
N ARG A 409 -18.60 -5.75 5.47
CA ARG A 409 -18.16 -5.83 6.86
C ARG A 409 -17.39 -7.13 7.13
N GLN A 410 -17.87 -8.26 6.60
CA GLN A 410 -17.17 -9.53 6.70
C GLN A 410 -15.80 -9.46 6.01
N LYS A 411 -15.71 -8.93 4.78
CA LYS A 411 -14.43 -8.77 4.05
C LYS A 411 -13.45 -7.87 4.79
N VAL A 412 -13.93 -6.79 5.41
CA VAL A 412 -13.10 -5.90 6.27
C VAL A 412 -12.58 -6.66 7.49
N ASP A 413 -13.43 -7.43 8.18
CA ASP A 413 -13.01 -8.27 9.32
C ASP A 413 -11.95 -9.32 8.92
N GLU A 414 -12.10 -9.93 7.75
CA GLU A 414 -11.13 -10.89 7.21
C GLU A 414 -9.80 -10.20 6.86
N TYR A 415 -9.86 -9.02 6.23
CA TYR A 415 -8.67 -8.22 5.92
C TYR A 415 -7.90 -7.80 7.18
N LEU A 416 -8.63 -7.44 8.24
CA LEU A 416 -8.07 -7.04 9.54
C LEU A 416 -7.71 -8.24 10.43
N PHE A 417 -7.82 -9.48 9.92
CA PHE A 417 -7.54 -10.73 10.64
C PHE A 417 -8.38 -10.94 11.90
N ARG A 418 -9.58 -10.38 11.97
CA ARG A 418 -10.55 -10.62 13.05
C ARG A 418 -11.37 -11.89 12.83
N LYS A 419 -11.49 -12.30 11.58
CA LYS A 419 -12.15 -13.55 11.15
C LYS A 419 -11.26 -14.29 10.16
N GLU A 420 -11.30 -15.61 10.18
CA GLU A 420 -10.67 -16.41 9.13
C GLU A 420 -11.45 -16.23 7.82
N PRO A 421 -10.77 -16.12 6.65
CA PRO A 421 -11.44 -16.10 5.36
C PRO A 421 -12.28 -17.35 5.19
N LYS A 422 -13.49 -17.19 4.70
CA LYS A 422 -14.29 -18.35 4.23
C LYS A 422 -13.65 -18.87 2.95
N ASP A 423 -13.36 -20.18 2.91
CA ASP A 423 -12.83 -20.90 1.74
C ASP A 423 -13.78 -20.80 0.54
#